data_7166b064d706035f33adfc5d38f1b167
#
_entry.id   7166b064d706035f33adfc5d38f1b167
#
_cell.length_a   1.000
_cell.length_b   1.000
_cell.length_c   1.000
_cell.angle_alpha   90.00
_cell.angle_beta   90.00
_cell.angle_gamma   90.00
#
_symmetry.space_group_name_H-M   'P 1'
#
loop_
_entity.id
_entity.type
_entity.pdbx_description
1 polymer ?
#
loop_
_entity_poly.entity_id
_entity_poly.type
_entity_poly.pdbx_seq_one_letter_code
_entity_poly.pdbx_strand_id
1 'polypeptide(L)'
;MNKIYTFLALAASTFLLVSFSANPPDGKTGAPGDSLCSECHTPSNAQFNGEISVEGFPAVITPGEDYILTVVNRDSVGNAVKGGFQMTILGPFNTKAGEMTDHSDNSIVTQTFSGRQYFEHNPAVLYPDSNVIKWTVQWRAPENATAGSQITYYVAGNIANGNFQSTGDRIVSTNGKGTVVLSATEDLSIQKSTLYPNPGSDRISIVLADGTLPDGIG
;
A
#
# COMPACT_ATOMS: atom_id res chain seq x y z
N MET A 1 -55.75 -17.13 9.51
CA MET A 1 -54.76 -16.07 9.36
C MET A 1 -53.41 -16.55 9.93
N ASN A 2 -52.31 -16.36 9.25
CA ASN A 2 -50.95 -16.22 9.74
C ASN A 2 -49.90 -17.33 9.57
N LYS A 3 -50.20 -18.50 9.08
CA LYS A 3 -49.14 -19.48 8.76
C LYS A 3 -48.28 -19.04 7.57
N ILE A 4 -48.87 -18.32 6.59
CA ILE A 4 -48.17 -17.79 5.40
C ILE A 4 -47.25 -16.63 5.78
N TYR A 5 -47.68 -15.74 6.67
CA TYR A 5 -46.84 -14.62 7.12
C TYR A 5 -45.65 -15.07 7.98
N THR A 6 -45.85 -16.11 8.80
CA THR A 6 -44.77 -16.71 9.58
C THR A 6 -43.75 -17.40 8.69
N PHE A 7 -44.18 -18.07 7.61
CA PHE A 7 -43.31 -18.71 6.64
C PHE A 7 -42.53 -17.65 5.82
N LEU A 8 -43.20 -16.57 5.40
CA LEU A 8 -42.55 -15.45 4.68
C LEU A 8 -41.55 -14.70 5.59
N ALA A 9 -41.87 -14.48 6.85
CA ALA A 9 -40.96 -13.86 7.82
C ALA A 9 -39.73 -14.75 8.10
N LEU A 10 -39.91 -16.07 8.19
CA LEU A 10 -38.82 -17.01 8.40
C LEU A 10 -37.93 -17.12 7.17
N ALA A 11 -38.51 -17.13 5.95
CA ALA A 11 -37.76 -17.13 4.70
C ALA A 11 -37.00 -15.81 4.49
N ALA A 12 -37.59 -14.67 4.86
CA ALA A 12 -36.92 -13.38 4.79
C ALA A 12 -35.77 -13.26 5.82
N SER A 13 -35.92 -13.84 7.02
CA SER A 13 -34.87 -13.82 8.04
C SER A 13 -33.68 -14.72 7.69
N THR A 14 -33.91 -15.84 6.98
CA THR A 14 -32.83 -16.70 6.48
C THR A 14 -32.05 -16.05 5.34
N PHE A 15 -32.69 -15.21 4.53
CA PHE A 15 -32.01 -14.48 3.46
C PHE A 15 -31.10 -13.34 3.96
N LEU A 16 -31.37 -12.81 5.15
CA LEU A 16 -30.57 -11.74 5.75
C LEU A 16 -29.27 -12.22 6.42
N LEU A 17 -29.06 -13.53 6.55
CA LEU A 17 -27.89 -14.09 7.23
C LEU A 17 -26.79 -14.55 6.25
N VAL A 18 -27.00 -14.44 4.94
CA VAL A 18 -25.99 -14.79 3.95
C VAL A 18 -25.41 -13.49 3.37
N SER A 19 -24.75 -12.71 4.21
CA SER A 19 -23.88 -11.63 3.73
C SER A 19 -22.56 -12.24 3.29
N PHE A 20 -22.49 -12.69 2.05
CA PHE A 20 -21.21 -12.94 1.42
C PHE A 20 -20.60 -11.60 1.08
N SER A 21 -19.83 -11.04 1.99
CA SER A 21 -18.94 -9.94 1.64
C SER A 21 -17.85 -10.49 0.73
N ALA A 22 -17.83 -10.04 -0.53
CA ALA A 22 -16.78 -10.43 -1.47
C ALA A 22 -15.43 -9.86 -1.06
N ASN A 23 -15.43 -8.70 -0.38
CA ASN A 23 -14.29 -7.99 0.16
C ASN A 23 -14.49 -7.69 1.67
N PRO A 24 -13.41 -7.45 2.42
CA PRO A 24 -13.51 -7.04 3.82
C PRO A 24 -14.12 -5.64 3.95
N PRO A 25 -14.75 -5.30 5.09
CA PRO A 25 -15.09 -3.92 5.35
C PRO A 25 -13.81 -3.09 5.52
N ASP A 26 -13.83 -1.84 5.06
CA ASP A 26 -12.72 -0.90 5.20
C ASP A 26 -12.21 -0.81 6.65
N GLY A 27 -10.89 -0.59 6.83
CA GLY A 27 -10.29 -0.38 8.13
C GLY A 27 -9.85 -1.64 8.87
N LYS A 28 -9.35 -2.64 8.17
CA LYS A 28 -8.85 -3.91 8.75
C LYS A 28 -7.36 -4.15 8.53
N THR A 29 -6.58 -3.09 8.30
CA THR A 29 -5.16 -3.17 7.96
C THR A 29 -4.21 -3.16 9.15
N GLY A 30 -4.68 -2.78 10.34
CA GLY A 30 -3.84 -2.52 11.52
C GLY A 30 -3.12 -1.16 11.46
N ALA A 31 -3.46 -0.30 10.52
CA ALA A 31 -3.00 1.09 10.48
C ALA A 31 -3.57 1.91 11.64
N PRO A 32 -2.97 3.05 12.00
CA PRO A 32 -3.55 3.94 12.98
C PRO A 32 -5.01 4.31 12.65
N GLY A 33 -5.92 3.98 13.56
CA GLY A 33 -7.37 4.15 13.41
C GLY A 33 -8.09 2.97 12.76
N ASP A 34 -7.37 1.96 12.28
CA ASP A 34 -7.94 0.71 11.78
C ASP A 34 -7.84 -0.39 12.85
N SER A 35 -8.72 -1.38 12.76
CA SER A 35 -8.59 -2.65 13.46
C SER A 35 -7.81 -3.67 12.60
N LEU A 36 -7.82 -4.93 12.99
CA LEU A 36 -7.27 -6.05 12.22
C LEU A 36 -8.39 -6.99 11.77
N CYS A 37 -8.09 -7.86 10.83
CA CYS A 37 -8.98 -8.95 10.42
C CYS A 37 -9.45 -9.81 11.61
N SER A 38 -8.67 -9.83 12.71
CA SER A 38 -9.01 -10.53 13.97
C SER A 38 -10.24 -9.95 14.70
N GLU A 39 -10.77 -8.80 14.30
CA GLU A 39 -12.03 -8.29 14.85
C GLU A 39 -13.21 -9.19 14.49
N CYS A 40 -13.18 -9.81 13.31
CA CYS A 40 -14.20 -10.72 12.82
C CYS A 40 -13.73 -12.18 12.79
N HIS A 41 -12.45 -12.43 12.52
CA HIS A 41 -11.88 -13.76 12.39
C HIS A 41 -11.20 -14.20 13.69
N THR A 42 -11.69 -15.28 14.28
CA THR A 42 -11.07 -15.87 15.46
C THR A 42 -9.94 -16.82 15.09
N PRO A 43 -8.73 -16.63 15.64
CA PRO A 43 -7.60 -17.47 15.32
C PRO A 43 -7.82 -18.93 15.73
N SER A 44 -7.33 -19.85 14.92
CA SER A 44 -7.19 -21.25 15.30
C SER A 44 -5.93 -21.46 16.12
N ASN A 45 -5.98 -22.42 17.02
CA ASN A 45 -4.79 -22.88 17.72
C ASN A 45 -3.86 -23.60 16.74
N ALA A 46 -2.82 -22.92 16.26
CA ALA A 46 -1.62 -23.48 15.62
C ALA A 46 -1.79 -24.32 14.34
N GLN A 47 -2.94 -24.35 13.70
CA GLN A 47 -3.17 -25.17 12.51
C GLN A 47 -2.60 -24.54 11.22
N PHE A 48 -2.48 -23.22 11.20
CA PHE A 48 -1.93 -22.45 10.12
C PHE A 48 -0.76 -21.58 10.59
N ASN A 49 0.26 -21.48 9.77
CA ASN A 49 1.36 -20.55 9.96
C ASN A 49 1.70 -19.92 8.62
N GLY A 50 2.10 -18.66 8.64
CA GLY A 50 2.40 -17.93 7.42
C GLY A 50 2.69 -16.48 7.68
N GLU A 51 2.83 -15.75 6.60
CA GLU A 51 3.21 -14.35 6.62
C GLU A 51 2.49 -13.57 5.51
N ILE A 52 2.42 -12.27 5.68
CA ILE A 52 2.05 -11.32 4.64
C ILE A 52 3.17 -10.31 4.46
N SER A 53 3.48 -9.99 3.21
CA SER A 53 4.50 -9.00 2.87
C SER A 53 4.06 -8.15 1.68
N VAL A 54 4.76 -7.03 1.46
CA VAL A 54 4.59 -6.17 0.30
C VAL A 54 5.93 -6.06 -0.40
N GLU A 55 5.99 -6.56 -1.62
CA GLU A 55 7.13 -6.42 -2.52
C GLU A 55 6.97 -5.14 -3.35
N GLY A 56 8.08 -4.50 -3.73
CA GLY A 56 8.09 -3.33 -4.60
C GLY A 56 7.86 -1.98 -3.90
N PHE A 57 7.59 -1.96 -2.58
CA PHE A 57 7.48 -0.69 -1.87
C PHE A 57 8.87 -0.06 -1.71
N PRO A 58 9.09 1.18 -2.21
CA PRO A 58 10.42 1.77 -2.27
C PRO A 58 10.89 2.26 -0.89
N ALA A 59 12.17 2.02 -0.56
CA ALA A 59 12.80 2.64 0.61
C ALA A 59 13.01 4.15 0.43
N VAL A 60 13.22 4.57 -0.83
CA VAL A 60 13.32 5.98 -1.25
C VAL A 60 12.17 6.27 -2.20
N ILE A 61 11.34 7.22 -1.84
CA ILE A 61 10.13 7.58 -2.57
C ILE A 61 10.36 8.89 -3.32
N THR A 62 10.21 8.87 -4.63
CA THR A 62 10.22 10.07 -5.47
C THR A 62 8.78 10.55 -5.66
N PRO A 63 8.46 11.82 -5.35
CA PRO A 63 7.13 12.36 -5.58
C PRO A 63 6.65 12.21 -7.03
N GLY A 64 5.40 11.83 -7.20
CA GLY A 64 4.76 11.66 -8.50
C GLY A 64 5.15 10.41 -9.29
N GLU A 65 6.10 9.61 -8.81
CA GLU A 65 6.50 8.35 -9.46
C GLU A 65 5.49 7.23 -9.22
N ASP A 66 5.39 6.35 -10.20
CA ASP A 66 4.55 5.16 -10.16
C ASP A 66 5.36 3.93 -9.73
N TYR A 67 4.82 3.16 -8.80
CA TYR A 67 5.41 1.93 -8.29
C TYR A 67 4.41 0.78 -8.40
N ILE A 68 4.90 -0.39 -8.80
CA ILE A 68 4.09 -1.62 -8.74
C ILE A 68 4.33 -2.31 -7.40
N LEU A 69 3.29 -2.40 -6.61
CA LEU A 69 3.31 -3.07 -5.33
C LEU A 69 2.67 -4.45 -5.46
N THR A 70 3.26 -5.45 -4.81
CA THR A 70 2.72 -6.81 -4.78
C THR A 70 2.50 -7.23 -3.34
N VAL A 71 1.26 -7.44 -2.96
CA VAL A 71 0.91 -8.10 -1.69
C VAL A 71 1.09 -9.59 -1.86
N VAL A 72 1.88 -10.19 -0.98
CA VAL A 72 2.17 -11.62 -0.97
C VAL A 72 1.64 -12.22 0.32
N ASN A 73 0.68 -13.13 0.23
CA ASN A 73 0.14 -13.88 1.35
C ASN A 73 0.60 -15.34 1.21
N ARG A 74 1.39 -15.81 2.17
CA ARG A 74 2.03 -17.14 2.15
C ARG A 74 1.54 -17.99 3.31
N ASP A 75 1.05 -19.19 3.01
CA ASP A 75 0.88 -20.25 3.99
C ASP A 75 2.16 -21.10 4.07
N SER A 76 2.81 -21.09 5.21
CA SER A 76 4.07 -21.83 5.42
C SER A 76 3.86 -23.31 5.74
N VAL A 77 2.64 -23.74 6.02
CA VAL A 77 2.30 -25.13 6.38
C VAL A 77 1.69 -25.89 5.20
N GLY A 78 0.98 -25.19 4.32
CA GLY A 78 0.35 -25.79 3.15
C GLY A 78 -1.03 -26.43 3.41
N ASN A 79 -1.71 -26.01 4.48
CA ASN A 79 -3.04 -26.51 4.86
C ASN A 79 -4.14 -25.50 4.67
N ALA A 80 -3.83 -24.26 4.30
CA ALA A 80 -4.82 -23.23 4.09
C ALA A 80 -5.57 -23.44 2.77
N VAL A 81 -6.85 -23.09 2.77
CA VAL A 81 -7.73 -23.23 1.61
C VAL A 81 -7.88 -21.91 0.88
N LYS A 82 -8.05 -20.80 1.61
CA LYS A 82 -8.27 -19.48 1.01
C LYS A 82 -7.40 -18.42 1.70
N GLY A 83 -7.05 -17.39 0.94
CA GLY A 83 -6.38 -16.20 1.46
C GLY A 83 -7.09 -14.93 1.05
N GLY A 84 -6.98 -13.93 1.91
CA GLY A 84 -7.46 -12.58 1.66
C GLY A 84 -6.54 -11.56 2.34
N PHE A 85 -6.72 -10.29 2.01
CA PHE A 85 -5.91 -9.20 2.56
C PHE A 85 -6.64 -7.86 2.49
N GLN A 86 -6.14 -6.88 3.23
CA GLN A 86 -6.42 -5.47 3.06
C GLN A 86 -5.15 -4.66 3.36
N MET A 87 -4.86 -3.66 2.53
CA MET A 87 -3.69 -2.78 2.64
C MET A 87 -4.11 -1.31 2.52
N THR A 88 -3.43 -0.43 3.23
CA THR A 88 -3.53 1.03 3.07
C THR A 88 -2.15 1.67 3.10
N ILE A 89 -2.00 2.86 2.52
CA ILE A 89 -0.75 3.61 2.49
C ILE A 89 -1.01 4.99 3.06
N LEU A 90 -0.26 5.34 4.13
CA LEU A 90 -0.45 6.56 4.88
C LEU A 90 0.83 7.38 4.94
N GLY A 91 0.67 8.67 4.86
CA GLY A 91 1.70 9.68 5.09
C GLY A 91 1.68 10.22 6.52
N PRO A 92 2.32 11.37 6.75
CA PRO A 92 2.27 12.08 8.02
C PRO A 92 0.81 12.30 8.47
N PHE A 93 0.60 12.29 9.80
CA PHE A 93 -0.71 12.48 10.44
C PHE A 93 -1.76 11.43 10.05
N ASN A 94 -1.33 10.25 9.56
CA ASN A 94 -2.20 9.16 9.13
C ASN A 94 -3.16 9.52 7.99
N THR A 95 -2.77 10.47 7.16
CA THR A 95 -3.51 10.85 5.94
C THR A 95 -3.20 9.89 4.79
N LYS A 96 -4.12 9.77 3.84
CA LYS A 96 -3.86 9.03 2.59
C LYS A 96 -2.59 9.54 1.92
N ALA A 97 -1.73 8.65 1.46
CA ALA A 97 -0.51 8.99 0.73
C ALA A 97 -0.53 8.41 -0.68
N GLY A 98 -0.69 9.28 -1.67
CA GLY A 98 -0.74 8.90 -3.07
C GLY A 98 -2.06 8.26 -3.52
N GLU A 99 -2.04 7.63 -4.69
CA GLU A 99 -3.20 7.00 -5.30
C GLU A 99 -2.88 5.56 -5.70
N MET A 100 -3.76 4.63 -5.34
CA MET A 100 -3.72 3.25 -5.81
C MET A 100 -4.71 3.07 -6.96
N THR A 101 -4.24 2.49 -8.06
CA THR A 101 -4.99 2.25 -9.30
C THR A 101 -4.58 0.92 -9.91
N ASP A 102 -5.08 0.57 -11.07
CA ASP A 102 -4.67 -0.60 -11.90
C ASP A 102 -4.27 -1.83 -11.09
N HIS A 103 -5.27 -2.45 -10.50
CA HIS A 103 -5.11 -3.64 -9.67
C HIS A 103 -5.31 -4.94 -10.43
N SER A 104 -4.72 -6.03 -9.92
CA SER A 104 -4.89 -7.37 -10.47
C SER A 104 -6.30 -7.92 -10.27
N ASP A 105 -6.63 -9.01 -10.97
CA ASP A 105 -7.85 -9.78 -10.77
C ASP A 105 -8.01 -10.22 -9.30
N ASN A 106 -9.24 -10.45 -8.90
CA ASN A 106 -9.62 -10.84 -7.54
C ASN A 106 -9.18 -9.83 -6.46
N SER A 107 -9.09 -8.57 -6.84
CA SER A 107 -8.83 -7.46 -5.93
C SER A 107 -9.61 -6.21 -6.34
N ILE A 108 -9.66 -5.23 -5.47
CA ILE A 108 -10.33 -3.95 -5.68
C ILE A 108 -9.60 -2.86 -4.88
N VAL A 109 -9.71 -1.62 -5.34
CA VAL A 109 -9.36 -0.44 -4.57
C VAL A 109 -10.64 0.26 -4.14
N THR A 110 -10.85 0.37 -2.83
CA THR A 110 -11.98 1.11 -2.24
C THR A 110 -11.51 2.42 -1.65
N GLN A 111 -12.45 3.33 -1.40
CA GLN A 111 -12.14 4.61 -0.78
C GLN A 111 -13.25 5.00 0.19
N THR A 112 -12.87 5.32 1.42
CA THR A 112 -13.79 5.83 2.43
C THR A 112 -14.25 7.26 2.13
N PHE A 113 -15.30 7.70 2.79
CA PHE A 113 -15.76 9.08 2.72
C PHE A 113 -14.68 10.09 3.18
N SER A 114 -13.80 9.69 4.12
CA SER A 114 -12.65 10.51 4.55
C SER A 114 -11.48 10.54 3.57
N GLY A 115 -11.59 9.81 2.45
CA GLY A 115 -10.59 9.78 1.39
C GLY A 115 -9.51 8.71 1.55
N ARG A 116 -9.45 7.95 2.65
CA ARG A 116 -8.49 6.84 2.81
C ARG A 116 -8.81 5.75 1.81
N GLN A 117 -7.80 5.25 1.10
CA GLN A 117 -7.91 4.14 0.16
C GLN A 117 -7.48 2.83 0.80
N TYR A 118 -8.15 1.75 0.36
CA TYR A 118 -7.78 0.38 0.70
C TYR A 118 -7.66 -0.44 -0.58
N PHE A 119 -6.57 -1.16 -0.69
CA PHE A 119 -6.38 -2.21 -1.68
C PHE A 119 -6.65 -3.54 -1.00
N GLU A 120 -7.59 -4.32 -1.53
CA GLU A 120 -8.12 -5.49 -0.85
C GLU A 120 -8.54 -6.60 -1.82
N HIS A 121 -8.65 -7.82 -1.30
CA HIS A 121 -9.17 -8.93 -2.11
C HIS A 121 -10.64 -8.74 -2.45
N ASN A 122 -11.03 -9.20 -3.64
CA ASN A 122 -12.41 -9.23 -4.10
C ASN A 122 -12.58 -10.21 -5.28
N PRO A 123 -13.02 -11.46 -5.05
CA PRO A 123 -13.19 -12.15 -3.76
C PRO A 123 -11.86 -12.73 -3.19
N ALA A 124 -11.96 -13.39 -2.02
CA ALA A 124 -10.87 -14.19 -1.46
C ALA A 124 -10.48 -15.33 -2.39
N VAL A 125 -9.17 -15.59 -2.52
CA VAL A 125 -8.58 -16.49 -3.50
C VAL A 125 -8.21 -17.83 -2.87
N LEU A 126 -8.38 -18.94 -3.61
CA LEU A 126 -7.87 -20.24 -3.21
C LEU A 126 -6.33 -20.26 -3.26
N TYR A 127 -5.71 -20.89 -2.27
CA TYR A 127 -4.27 -21.12 -2.33
C TYR A 127 -3.95 -22.09 -3.47
N PRO A 128 -2.98 -21.74 -4.34
CA PRO A 128 -2.44 -22.68 -5.33
C PRO A 128 -1.47 -23.67 -4.64
N ASP A 129 -1.01 -24.67 -5.38
CA ASP A 129 -0.04 -25.67 -4.90
C ASP A 129 1.27 -25.04 -4.37
N SER A 130 1.59 -23.83 -4.80
CA SER A 130 2.74 -23.06 -4.30
C SER A 130 2.55 -22.48 -2.90
N ASN A 131 1.34 -22.55 -2.33
CA ASN A 131 0.94 -21.96 -1.06
C ASN A 131 1.18 -20.44 -0.96
N VAL A 132 1.17 -19.74 -2.09
CA VAL A 132 1.42 -18.30 -2.18
C VAL A 132 0.37 -17.66 -3.08
N ILE A 133 -0.32 -16.66 -2.55
CA ILE A 133 -1.22 -15.80 -3.33
C ILE A 133 -0.57 -14.44 -3.48
N LYS A 134 -0.68 -13.86 -4.67
CA LYS A 134 -0.16 -12.53 -4.99
C LYS A 134 -1.24 -11.66 -5.59
N TRP A 135 -1.27 -10.38 -5.18
CA TRP A 135 -2.10 -9.34 -5.79
C TRP A 135 -1.23 -8.12 -6.06
N THR A 136 -1.42 -7.49 -7.19
CA THR A 136 -0.66 -6.32 -7.61
C THR A 136 -1.54 -5.08 -7.69
N VAL A 137 -0.95 -3.93 -7.40
CA VAL A 137 -1.58 -2.62 -7.56
C VAL A 137 -0.52 -1.62 -8.00
N GLN A 138 -0.89 -0.70 -8.88
CA GLN A 138 -0.07 0.47 -9.17
C GLN A 138 -0.32 1.52 -8.09
N TRP A 139 0.75 2.04 -7.50
CA TRP A 139 0.70 3.13 -6.55
C TRP A 139 1.50 4.31 -7.06
N ARG A 140 0.83 5.45 -7.21
CA ARG A 140 1.46 6.72 -7.54
C ARG A 140 1.75 7.48 -6.25
N ALA A 141 3.02 7.79 -6.02
CA ALA A 141 3.44 8.57 -4.86
C ALA A 141 2.85 9.99 -4.89
N PRO A 142 2.58 10.63 -3.72
CA PRO A 142 2.02 11.97 -3.69
C PRO A 142 2.96 12.97 -4.37
N GLU A 143 2.45 13.79 -5.28
CA GLU A 143 3.25 14.79 -6.02
C GLU A 143 3.82 15.88 -5.09
N ASN A 144 3.06 16.26 -4.07
CA ASN A 144 3.41 17.34 -3.14
C ASN A 144 3.94 16.80 -1.80
N ALA A 145 4.57 15.64 -1.78
CA ALA A 145 5.13 15.08 -0.55
C ALA A 145 6.35 15.88 -0.10
N THR A 146 6.43 16.13 1.21
CA THR A 146 7.55 16.88 1.82
C THR A 146 8.79 16.02 1.91
N ALA A 147 9.94 16.54 1.48
CA ALA A 147 11.24 15.87 1.62
C ALA A 147 11.49 15.46 3.08
N GLY A 148 12.03 14.25 3.27
CA GLY A 148 12.29 13.67 4.59
C GLY A 148 11.06 13.11 5.29
N SER A 149 9.85 13.33 4.77
CA SER A 149 8.64 12.72 5.35
C SER A 149 8.64 11.20 5.10
N GLN A 150 8.00 10.47 6.01
CA GLN A 150 7.84 9.02 5.88
C GLN A 150 6.44 8.68 5.37
N ILE A 151 6.39 7.74 4.43
CA ILE A 151 5.17 7.11 3.96
C ILE A 151 5.24 5.65 4.37
N THR A 152 4.15 5.14 4.94
CA THR A 152 4.10 3.80 5.53
C THR A 152 2.93 3.03 4.93
N TYR A 153 3.18 1.81 4.45
CA TYR A 153 2.10 0.88 4.17
C TYR A 153 1.78 0.04 5.41
N TYR A 154 0.52 -0.34 5.53
CA TYR A 154 0.01 -1.26 6.52
C TYR A 154 -0.79 -2.32 5.80
N VAL A 155 -0.52 -3.58 6.07
CA VAL A 155 -1.21 -4.70 5.44
C VAL A 155 -1.54 -5.78 6.46
N ALA A 156 -2.77 -6.28 6.40
CA ALA A 156 -3.18 -7.46 7.14
C ALA A 156 -3.75 -8.51 6.17
N GLY A 157 -3.53 -9.77 6.49
CA GLY A 157 -4.01 -10.90 5.72
C GLY A 157 -4.67 -11.95 6.56
N ASN A 158 -5.52 -12.70 5.92
CA ASN A 158 -6.17 -13.87 6.47
C ASN A 158 -5.70 -15.12 5.71
N ILE A 159 -5.24 -16.12 6.46
CA ILE A 159 -4.91 -17.47 6.00
C ILE A 159 -6.03 -18.37 6.53
N ALA A 160 -6.97 -18.74 5.66
CA ALA A 160 -8.26 -19.29 6.06
C ALA A 160 -8.40 -20.79 5.73
N ASN A 161 -9.15 -21.49 6.60
CA ASN A 161 -9.45 -22.91 6.48
C ASN A 161 -10.57 -23.22 5.45
N GLY A 162 -11.23 -22.20 4.92
CA GLY A 162 -12.28 -22.36 3.89
C GLY A 162 -13.59 -22.94 4.39
N ASN A 163 -13.83 -22.98 5.69
CA ASN A 163 -15.05 -23.55 6.29
C ASN A 163 -16.30 -22.67 6.18
N PHE A 164 -16.19 -21.52 5.49
CA PHE A 164 -17.23 -20.48 5.37
C PHE A 164 -17.67 -19.86 6.72
N GLN A 165 -16.86 -20.02 7.74
CA GLN A 165 -17.02 -19.38 9.05
C GLN A 165 -15.85 -18.45 9.31
N SER A 166 -16.01 -17.50 10.21
CA SER A 166 -14.93 -16.61 10.66
C SER A 166 -14.06 -17.23 11.77
N THR A 167 -14.07 -18.57 11.89
CA THR A 167 -13.37 -19.29 12.94
C THR A 167 -12.31 -20.22 12.38
N GLY A 168 -11.21 -20.35 13.10
CA GLY A 168 -10.15 -21.29 12.75
C GLY A 168 -9.17 -20.74 11.70
N ASP A 169 -9.09 -19.43 11.54
CA ASP A 169 -8.22 -18.74 10.60
C ASP A 169 -6.93 -18.24 11.27
N ARG A 170 -5.95 -17.89 10.48
CA ARG A 170 -4.73 -17.21 10.94
C ARG A 170 -4.65 -15.81 10.36
N ILE A 171 -4.61 -14.81 11.26
CA ILE A 171 -4.40 -13.42 10.88
C ILE A 171 -2.93 -13.08 10.99
N VAL A 172 -2.40 -12.48 9.94
CA VAL A 172 -1.02 -12.01 9.81
C VAL A 172 -1.03 -10.54 9.41
N SER A 173 -0.06 -9.76 9.87
CA SER A 173 0.05 -8.35 9.51
C SER A 173 1.49 -7.89 9.52
N THR A 174 1.78 -6.88 8.71
CA THR A 174 3.07 -6.21 8.69
C THR A 174 2.92 -4.76 8.23
N ASN A 175 3.96 -3.99 8.36
CA ASN A 175 4.08 -2.64 7.81
C ASN A 175 5.51 -2.42 7.33
N GLY A 176 5.67 -1.43 6.47
CA GLY A 176 6.98 -0.98 6.03
C GLY A 176 6.89 0.47 5.59
N LYS A 177 8.03 1.13 5.52
CA LYS A 177 8.11 2.57 5.27
C LYS A 177 9.18 2.92 4.26
N GLY A 178 8.96 4.02 3.55
CA GLY A 178 9.94 4.70 2.72
C GLY A 178 10.02 6.17 3.09
N THR A 179 11.14 6.78 2.73
CA THR A 179 11.39 8.20 2.96
C THR A 179 11.30 8.97 1.65
N VAL A 180 10.57 10.07 1.65
CA VAL A 180 10.44 10.95 0.49
C VAL A 180 11.74 11.70 0.26
N VAL A 181 12.27 11.60 -0.97
CA VAL A 181 13.44 12.36 -1.42
C VAL A 181 13.01 13.14 -2.67
N LEU A 182 13.16 14.44 -2.62
CA LEU A 182 12.96 15.24 -3.82
C LEU A 182 14.08 14.91 -4.81
N SER A 183 13.74 14.58 -6.03
CA SER A 183 14.74 14.63 -7.10
C SER A 183 15.22 16.08 -7.15
N ALA A 184 16.47 16.31 -6.76
CA ALA A 184 17.13 17.54 -7.09
C ALA A 184 17.25 17.52 -8.63
N THR A 185 16.27 18.08 -9.32
CA THR A 185 16.58 18.79 -10.53
C THR A 185 17.43 19.95 -10.04
N GLU A 186 18.74 19.73 -9.92
CA GLU A 186 19.63 20.85 -10.06
C GLU A 186 19.26 21.42 -11.42
N ASP A 187 18.49 22.49 -11.40
CA ASP A 187 18.55 23.48 -12.44
C ASP A 187 20.01 23.98 -12.34
N LEU A 188 20.90 23.24 -12.98
CA LEU A 188 22.18 23.75 -13.37
C LEU A 188 21.84 24.85 -14.36
N SER A 189 21.36 25.98 -13.82
CA SER A 189 21.52 27.24 -14.47
C SER A 189 23.04 27.34 -14.65
N ILE A 190 23.52 26.88 -15.82
CA ILE A 190 24.86 27.14 -16.25
C ILE A 190 24.96 28.66 -16.21
N GLN A 191 25.42 29.17 -15.09
CA GLN A 191 25.79 30.57 -14.98
C GLN A 191 26.82 30.74 -16.05
N LYS A 192 26.46 31.52 -17.06
CA LYS A 192 27.27 31.76 -18.25
C LYS A 192 28.54 32.48 -17.76
N SER A 193 29.57 31.67 -17.43
CA SER A 193 30.87 32.20 -17.03
C SER A 193 31.61 32.63 -18.30
N THR A 194 32.11 33.80 -18.29
CA THR A 194 32.92 34.32 -19.38
C THR A 194 34.37 34.27 -18.97
N LEU A 195 35.21 33.61 -19.75
CA LEU A 195 36.66 33.53 -19.52
C LEU A 195 37.32 34.73 -20.16
N TYR A 196 38.09 35.47 -19.38
CA TYR A 196 38.90 36.59 -19.83
C TYR A 196 40.36 36.42 -19.36
N PRO A 197 41.35 36.83 -20.14
CA PRO A 197 41.27 37.22 -21.53
C PRO A 197 41.13 36.00 -22.50
N ASN A 198 40.58 36.24 -23.67
CA ASN A 198 40.51 35.23 -24.74
C ASN A 198 41.08 35.83 -26.04
N PRO A 199 42.24 35.39 -26.55
CA PRO A 199 43.03 34.25 -26.10
C PRO A 199 43.76 34.49 -24.77
N GLY A 200 44.01 33.42 -24.04
CA GLY A 200 44.58 33.45 -22.69
C GLY A 200 45.96 34.06 -22.59
N SER A 201 46.21 34.77 -21.46
CA SER A 201 47.53 35.15 -21.00
C SER A 201 47.81 34.37 -19.72
N ASP A 202 48.87 34.72 -18.98
CA ASP A 202 49.32 33.99 -17.78
C ASP A 202 48.28 33.90 -16.65
N ARG A 203 47.13 34.62 -16.75
CA ARG A 203 46.04 34.60 -15.79
C ARG A 203 44.71 34.49 -16.48
N ILE A 204 43.86 33.57 -15.97
CA ILE A 204 42.47 33.41 -16.39
C ILE A 204 41.60 33.90 -15.22
N SER A 205 40.72 34.86 -15.47
CA SER A 205 39.72 35.29 -14.50
C SER A 205 38.36 34.72 -14.88
N ILE A 206 37.73 34.06 -13.95
CA ILE A 206 36.37 33.58 -14.10
C ILE A 206 35.45 34.54 -13.37
N VAL A 207 34.51 35.14 -14.08
CA VAL A 207 33.50 36.05 -13.49
C VAL A 207 32.13 35.35 -13.60
N LEU A 208 31.45 35.20 -12.48
CA LEU A 208 30.11 34.68 -12.47
C LEU A 208 29.13 35.73 -13.04
N ALA A 209 27.95 35.26 -13.48
CA ALA A 209 26.97 36.13 -14.14
C ALA A 209 26.45 37.27 -13.24
N ASP A 210 26.61 37.16 -11.92
CA ASP A 210 26.31 38.19 -10.91
C ASP A 210 27.46 39.20 -10.70
N GLY A 211 28.58 39.06 -11.40
CA GLY A 211 29.75 39.92 -11.28
C GLY A 211 30.67 39.60 -10.10
N THR A 212 30.45 38.51 -9.41
CA THR A 212 31.30 38.08 -8.29
C THR A 212 32.46 37.21 -8.76
N LEU A 213 33.58 37.23 -8.06
CA LEU A 213 34.67 36.29 -8.22
C LEU A 213 34.44 35.09 -7.33
N PRO A 214 34.64 33.82 -7.82
CA PRO A 214 34.53 32.67 -6.98
C PRO A 214 35.54 32.72 -5.86
N ASP A 215 35.09 32.53 -4.61
CA ASP A 215 35.93 32.44 -3.42
C ASP A 215 36.88 31.23 -3.54
N GLY A 216 38.17 31.48 -3.44
CA GLY A 216 39.19 30.43 -3.23
C GLY A 216 40.04 30.02 -4.41
N ILE A 217 40.13 30.82 -5.47
CA ILE A 217 41.13 30.61 -6.54
C ILE A 217 42.21 31.70 -6.41
N GLY A 218 43.21 31.39 -5.62
CA GLY A 218 44.46 32.14 -5.48
C GLY A 218 45.61 31.38 -6.12
#